data_726afec5703a76399e1a17b240746d9b
#
_entry.id   726afec5703a76399e1a17b240746d9b
#
_cell.length_a   1.000
_cell.length_b   1.000
_cell.length_c   1.000
_cell.angle_alpha   90.00
_cell.angle_beta   90.00
_cell.angle_gamma   90.00
#
_symmetry.space_group_name_H-M   'P 1'
#
loop_
_entity.id
_entity.type
_entity.pdbx_description
1 polymer ?
#
loop_
_entity_poly.entity_id
_entity_poly.type
_entity_poly.pdbx_seq_one_letter_code
_entity_poly.pdbx_strand_id
1 'polypeptide(L)'
;KRRPKDFPGMDEVDDETIKNSLAIIVDLAGLDRLEDKRATTALALAKVDHHIFQQAFGVVDIVKEDYVSATLILAEMLIDHFGYVPKSAAGPLLLGLITDSGRFLYQPIDSKTLITAAKLAECGASIKEIYDVFVGKNTI
;
A
#
# COMPACT_ATOMS: atom_id res chain seq x y z
N LYS A 1 -5.59 10.74 10.06
CA LYS A 1 -5.70 10.02 8.76
C LYS A 1 -7.15 9.56 8.64
N ARG A 2 -7.80 9.82 7.48
CA ARG A 2 -9.18 9.33 7.26
C ARG A 2 -9.08 8.01 6.50
N ARG A 3 -9.38 6.90 7.17
CA ARG A 3 -9.56 5.62 6.48
C ARG A 3 -10.91 5.60 5.74
N PRO A 4 -11.05 4.82 4.66
CA PRO A 4 -12.33 4.57 4.03
C PRO A 4 -13.30 3.96 5.05
N LYS A 5 -14.57 4.41 5.02
CA LYS A 5 -15.61 3.98 5.98
C LYS A 5 -15.94 2.48 5.89
N ASP A 6 -15.59 1.85 4.76
CA ASP A 6 -15.93 0.47 4.44
C ASP A 6 -14.89 -0.55 4.92
N PHE A 7 -13.79 -0.09 5.55
CA PHE A 7 -12.76 -0.98 6.07
C PHE A 7 -12.66 -0.85 7.59
N PRO A 8 -12.82 -1.97 8.34
CA PRO A 8 -12.64 -1.96 9.79
C PRO A 8 -11.21 -1.54 10.15
N GLY A 9 -11.06 -0.89 11.29
CA GLY A 9 -9.74 -0.66 11.86
C GLY A 9 -9.28 -1.89 12.63
N MET A 10 -8.00 -1.97 12.95
CA MET A 10 -7.49 -3.03 13.81
C MET A 10 -8.18 -3.08 15.17
N ASP A 11 -8.60 -1.94 15.70
CA ASP A 11 -9.38 -1.82 16.94
C ASP A 11 -10.77 -2.46 16.86
N GLU A 12 -11.30 -2.69 15.66
CA GLU A 12 -12.58 -3.35 15.41
C GLU A 12 -12.42 -4.87 15.18
N VAL A 13 -11.18 -5.38 15.12
CA VAL A 13 -10.88 -6.80 14.93
C VAL A 13 -10.52 -7.41 16.28
N ASP A 14 -11.18 -8.51 16.66
CA ASP A 14 -10.90 -9.19 17.91
C ASP A 14 -9.58 -9.98 17.87
N ASP A 15 -9.04 -10.27 19.05
CA ASP A 15 -7.74 -10.94 19.19
C ASP A 15 -7.74 -12.38 18.67
N GLU A 16 -8.87 -13.08 18.68
CA GLU A 16 -8.97 -14.42 18.17
C GLU A 16 -8.89 -14.45 16.64
N THR A 17 -9.57 -13.52 15.99
CA THR A 17 -9.47 -13.32 14.54
C THR A 17 -8.03 -13.00 14.13
N ILE A 18 -7.35 -12.11 14.87
CA ILE A 18 -5.95 -11.78 14.59
C ILE A 18 -5.06 -13.03 14.71
N LYS A 19 -5.16 -13.78 15.79
CA LYS A 19 -4.35 -14.99 16.04
C LYS A 19 -4.54 -16.08 14.99
N ASN A 20 -5.71 -16.15 14.35
CA ASN A 20 -6.03 -17.14 13.32
C ASN A 20 -5.84 -16.59 11.89
N SER A 21 -5.23 -15.41 11.71
CA SER A 21 -5.06 -14.76 10.43
C SER A 21 -3.62 -14.78 9.91
N LEU A 22 -3.45 -14.48 8.64
CA LEU A 22 -2.21 -13.96 8.06
C LEU A 22 -2.25 -12.43 8.16
N ALA A 23 -1.32 -11.84 8.91
CA ALA A 23 -1.15 -10.39 8.93
C ALA A 23 -0.15 -9.96 7.84
N ILE A 24 -0.62 -9.17 6.89
CA ILE A 24 0.23 -8.59 5.83
C ILE A 24 0.60 -7.18 6.26
N ILE A 25 1.87 -6.98 6.60
CA ILE A 25 2.43 -5.69 7.00
C ILE A 25 2.94 -4.98 5.76
N VAL A 26 2.41 -3.79 5.49
CA VAL A 26 2.71 -3.02 4.29
C VAL A 26 3.37 -1.71 4.69
N ASP A 27 4.40 -1.30 3.92
CA ASP A 27 5.05 0.01 4.05
C ASP A 27 5.67 0.24 5.45
N LEU A 28 6.37 -0.78 5.95
CA LEU A 28 6.95 -0.75 7.28
C LEU A 28 8.32 -1.44 7.32
N ALA A 29 9.38 -0.68 7.59
CA ALA A 29 10.73 -1.20 7.64
C ALA A 29 10.97 -2.17 8.80
N GLY A 30 10.37 -1.90 9.97
CA GLY A 30 10.54 -2.71 11.18
C GLY A 30 9.32 -2.69 12.09
N LEU A 31 9.13 -3.76 12.87
CA LEU A 31 7.98 -3.96 13.77
C LEU A 31 7.91 -2.96 14.93
N ASP A 32 8.99 -2.23 15.20
CA ASP A 32 9.03 -1.16 16.21
C ASP A 32 8.04 -0.02 15.90
N ARG A 33 7.78 0.22 14.59
CA ARG A 33 6.85 1.25 14.11
C ARG A 33 5.40 0.78 13.97
N LEU A 34 5.13 -0.49 14.24
CA LEU A 34 3.78 -1.04 14.15
C LEU A 34 2.89 -0.41 15.23
N GLU A 35 1.79 0.24 14.82
CA GLU A 35 0.86 0.91 15.75
C GLU A 35 0.13 -0.09 16.64
N ASP A 36 -0.45 -1.14 16.05
CA ASP A 36 -1.12 -2.20 16.80
C ASP A 36 -0.24 -3.45 16.90
N LYS A 37 0.37 -3.62 18.06
CA LYS A 37 1.27 -4.76 18.33
C LYS A 37 0.57 -6.12 18.29
N ARG A 38 -0.75 -6.17 18.39
CA ARG A 38 -1.50 -7.44 18.28
C ARG A 38 -1.28 -8.12 16.94
N ALA A 39 -1.00 -7.37 15.86
CA ALA A 39 -0.69 -7.97 14.58
C ALA A 39 0.48 -8.97 14.64
N THR A 40 1.42 -8.80 15.60
CA THR A 40 2.53 -9.74 15.78
C THR A 40 2.11 -11.08 16.40
N THR A 41 0.88 -11.20 16.88
CA THR A 41 0.30 -12.46 17.40
C THR A 41 -0.43 -13.27 16.34
N ALA A 42 -0.48 -12.78 15.09
CA ALA A 42 -1.10 -13.50 13.98
C ALA A 42 -0.41 -14.86 13.75
N LEU A 43 -1.17 -15.80 13.15
CA LEU A 43 -0.67 -17.15 12.82
C LEU A 43 0.59 -17.08 11.94
N ALA A 44 0.63 -16.11 11.02
CA ALA A 44 1.79 -15.82 10.18
C ALA A 44 1.84 -14.33 9.85
N LEU A 45 3.05 -13.84 9.58
CA LEU A 45 3.30 -12.49 9.07
C LEU A 45 3.81 -12.56 7.64
N ALA A 46 3.44 -11.61 6.82
CA ALA A 46 4.09 -11.31 5.54
C ALA A 46 4.43 -9.82 5.47
N LYS A 47 5.45 -9.47 4.72
CA LYS A 47 5.92 -8.09 4.55
C LYS A 47 5.93 -7.71 3.08
N VAL A 48 5.43 -6.50 2.79
CA VAL A 48 5.64 -5.83 1.49
C VAL A 48 6.10 -4.41 1.76
N ASP A 49 7.34 -4.10 1.36
CA ASP A 49 7.97 -2.84 1.73
C ASP A 49 8.92 -2.32 0.65
N HIS A 50 9.16 -1.01 0.64
CA HIS A 50 10.10 -0.34 -0.25
C HIS A 50 11.21 0.42 0.49
N HIS A 51 11.19 0.44 1.81
CA HIS A 51 12.24 1.06 2.60
C HIS A 51 13.54 0.24 2.55
N ILE A 52 14.65 0.87 2.93
CA ILE A 52 15.92 0.18 3.14
C ILE A 52 15.69 -0.98 4.11
N PHE A 53 16.13 -2.17 3.70
CA PHE A 53 15.93 -3.39 4.48
C PHE A 53 16.59 -3.28 5.86
N GLN A 54 15.82 -3.49 6.90
CA GLN A 54 16.30 -3.48 8.28
C GLN A 54 16.30 -4.88 8.88
N GLN A 55 15.18 -5.60 8.76
CA GLN A 55 15.04 -6.94 9.31
C GLN A 55 13.97 -7.74 8.58
N ALA A 56 14.14 -9.05 8.51
CA ALA A 56 13.10 -9.98 8.13
C ALA A 56 12.20 -10.26 9.35
N PHE A 57 10.88 -10.36 9.12
CA PHE A 57 9.95 -10.74 10.18
C PHE A 57 8.73 -11.55 9.68
N GLY A 58 8.56 -11.65 8.39
CA GLY A 58 7.51 -12.44 7.77
C GLY A 58 7.94 -13.85 7.38
N VAL A 59 6.99 -14.74 7.16
CA VAL A 59 7.24 -16.01 6.45
C VAL A 59 7.57 -15.74 4.97
N VAL A 60 7.15 -14.57 4.47
CA VAL A 60 7.52 -13.99 3.18
C VAL A 60 7.77 -12.51 3.38
N ASP A 61 8.94 -12.04 2.99
CA ASP A 61 9.31 -10.63 2.95
C ASP A 61 9.61 -10.22 1.50
N ILE A 62 8.76 -9.33 0.96
CA ILE A 62 8.94 -8.73 -0.37
C ILE A 62 9.41 -7.30 -0.15
N VAL A 63 10.71 -7.08 -0.28
CA VAL A 63 11.32 -5.75 -0.12
C VAL A 63 12.00 -5.35 -1.41
N LYS A 64 11.63 -4.18 -1.95
CA LYS A 64 12.18 -3.61 -3.18
C LYS A 64 12.57 -2.15 -2.94
N GLU A 65 13.82 -1.95 -2.55
CA GLU A 65 14.35 -0.64 -2.15
C GLU A 65 14.45 0.39 -3.29
N ASP A 66 14.44 -0.09 -4.54
CA ASP A 66 14.43 0.72 -5.75
C ASP A 66 13.02 1.16 -6.18
N TYR A 67 11.99 0.72 -5.47
CA TYR A 67 10.60 1.10 -5.75
C TYR A 67 10.21 2.37 -5.00
N VAL A 68 9.42 3.23 -5.63
CA VAL A 68 9.01 4.51 -5.04
C VAL A 68 7.95 4.35 -3.95
N SER A 69 7.27 3.21 -3.89
CA SER A 69 6.23 2.94 -2.87
C SER A 69 5.93 1.44 -2.74
N ALA A 70 5.46 1.03 -1.58
CA ALA A 70 4.94 -0.32 -1.37
C ALA A 70 3.67 -0.58 -2.22
N THR A 71 2.89 0.45 -2.52
CA THR A 71 1.70 0.34 -3.38
C THR A 71 2.06 0.06 -4.84
N LEU A 72 3.22 0.53 -5.33
CA LEU A 72 3.73 0.16 -6.65
C LEU A 72 4.04 -1.35 -6.72
N ILE A 73 4.70 -1.89 -5.68
CA ILE A 73 5.00 -3.32 -5.60
C ILE A 73 3.71 -4.14 -5.63
N LEU A 74 2.72 -3.76 -4.82
CA LEU A 74 1.43 -4.45 -4.75
C LEU A 74 0.67 -4.37 -6.08
N ALA A 75 0.65 -3.21 -6.73
CA ALA A 75 -0.02 -3.04 -8.02
C ALA A 75 0.59 -3.97 -9.08
N GLU A 76 1.92 -4.03 -9.16
CA GLU A 76 2.61 -4.92 -10.09
C GLU A 76 2.38 -6.39 -9.78
N MET A 77 2.42 -6.80 -8.51
CA MET A 77 2.11 -8.18 -8.12
C MET A 77 0.70 -8.59 -8.57
N LEU A 78 -0.28 -7.71 -8.43
CA LEU A 78 -1.65 -7.98 -8.88
C LEU A 78 -1.72 -8.06 -10.41
N ILE A 79 -1.07 -7.14 -11.11
CA ILE A 79 -1.02 -7.13 -12.58
C ILE A 79 -0.31 -8.38 -13.11
N ASP A 80 0.85 -8.73 -12.55
CA ASP A 80 1.65 -9.86 -13.01
C ASP A 80 0.96 -11.21 -12.75
N HIS A 81 0.22 -11.32 -11.64
CA HIS A 81 -0.45 -12.56 -11.28
C HIS A 81 -1.84 -12.72 -11.89
N PHE A 82 -2.66 -11.65 -11.91
CA PHE A 82 -4.05 -11.71 -12.37
C PHE A 82 -4.27 -11.03 -13.73
N GLY A 83 -3.30 -10.28 -14.24
CA GLY A 83 -3.45 -9.49 -15.47
C GLY A 83 -4.20 -8.16 -15.28
N TYR A 84 -4.76 -7.90 -14.10
CA TYR A 84 -5.52 -6.68 -13.78
C TYR A 84 -5.48 -6.36 -12.29
N VAL A 85 -5.93 -5.15 -11.96
CA VAL A 85 -6.18 -4.73 -10.57
C VAL A 85 -7.69 -4.56 -10.37
N PRO A 86 -8.29 -5.13 -9.30
CA PRO A 86 -9.70 -4.88 -8.99
C PRO A 86 -9.99 -3.39 -8.88
N LYS A 87 -11.13 -2.92 -9.41
CA LYS A 87 -11.51 -1.50 -9.40
C LYS A 87 -11.50 -0.90 -7.98
N SER A 88 -11.91 -1.69 -6.98
CA SER A 88 -11.90 -1.26 -5.58
C SER A 88 -10.49 -1.01 -5.03
N ALA A 89 -9.46 -1.67 -5.58
CA ALA A 89 -8.08 -1.52 -5.17
C ALA A 89 -7.30 -0.49 -6.02
N ALA A 90 -7.72 -0.25 -7.26
CA ALA A 90 -7.00 0.62 -8.18
C ALA A 90 -6.84 2.06 -7.66
N GLY A 91 -7.91 2.65 -7.12
CA GLY A 91 -7.88 3.99 -6.54
C GLY A 91 -6.94 4.11 -5.32
N PRO A 92 -7.09 3.29 -4.28
CA PRO A 92 -6.18 3.26 -3.13
C PRO A 92 -4.71 3.03 -3.51
N LEU A 93 -4.41 2.11 -4.45
CA LEU A 93 -3.03 1.85 -4.90
C LEU A 93 -2.44 3.06 -5.63
N LEU A 94 -3.20 3.68 -6.54
CA LEU A 94 -2.75 4.89 -7.22
C LEU A 94 -2.56 6.06 -6.24
N LEU A 95 -3.42 6.16 -5.23
CA LEU A 95 -3.30 7.16 -4.20
C LEU A 95 -1.99 7.02 -3.43
N GLY A 96 -1.64 5.80 -2.95
CA GLY A 96 -0.37 5.55 -2.26
C GLY A 96 0.82 5.86 -3.16
N LEU A 97 0.78 5.46 -4.44
CA LEU A 97 1.82 5.79 -5.40
C LEU A 97 2.02 7.31 -5.56
N ILE A 98 0.94 8.09 -5.68
CA ILE A 98 0.98 9.55 -5.80
C ILE A 98 1.53 10.19 -4.53
N THR A 99 1.15 9.69 -3.34
CA THR A 99 1.59 10.28 -2.07
C THR A 99 3.06 10.03 -1.81
N ASP A 100 3.54 8.81 -1.97
CA ASP A 100 4.92 8.43 -1.69
C ASP A 100 5.90 9.03 -2.69
N SER A 101 5.52 9.10 -3.96
CA SER A 101 6.32 9.76 -5.00
C SER A 101 6.31 11.29 -4.92
N GLY A 102 5.62 11.88 -3.93
CA GLY A 102 5.43 13.32 -3.85
C GLY A 102 4.77 13.89 -5.11
N ARG A 103 3.74 13.23 -5.62
CA ARG A 103 3.05 13.56 -6.87
C ARG A 103 3.96 13.43 -8.10
N PHE A 104 4.81 12.40 -8.08
CA PHE A 104 5.83 12.14 -9.10
C PHE A 104 6.93 13.21 -9.18
N LEU A 105 7.19 13.96 -8.09
CA LEU A 105 8.14 15.08 -8.08
C LEU A 105 9.43 14.80 -7.30
N TYR A 106 9.40 13.95 -6.25
CA TYR A 106 10.49 13.88 -5.29
C TYR A 106 11.43 12.67 -5.46
N GLN A 107 11.00 11.66 -6.16
CA GLN A 107 11.78 10.45 -6.40
C GLN A 107 12.12 10.34 -7.88
N PRO A 108 13.22 9.66 -8.24
CA PRO A 108 13.45 9.31 -9.63
C PRO A 108 12.31 8.41 -10.11
N ILE A 109 11.47 8.99 -10.96
CA ILE A 109 10.31 8.29 -11.54
C ILE A 109 10.73 7.69 -12.87
N ASP A 110 10.64 6.38 -12.97
CA ASP A 110 10.94 5.64 -14.18
C ASP A 110 9.68 5.38 -15.05
N SER A 111 9.92 4.87 -16.23
CA SER A 111 8.82 4.52 -17.17
C SER A 111 7.90 3.43 -16.60
N LYS A 112 8.44 2.50 -15.81
CA LYS A 112 7.68 1.41 -15.20
C LYS A 112 6.65 1.94 -14.20
N THR A 113 7.05 2.89 -13.37
CA THR A 113 6.17 3.59 -12.42
C THR A 113 4.99 4.26 -13.15
N LEU A 114 5.29 4.97 -14.25
CA LEU A 114 4.25 5.65 -15.03
C LEU A 114 3.33 4.68 -15.78
N ILE A 115 3.86 3.58 -16.31
CA ILE A 115 3.06 2.52 -16.94
C ILE A 115 2.13 1.88 -15.91
N THR A 116 2.60 1.59 -14.70
CA THR A 116 1.76 1.02 -13.64
C THR A 116 0.68 2.01 -13.21
N ALA A 117 0.99 3.31 -13.10
CA ALA A 117 -0.01 4.34 -12.83
C ALA A 117 -1.09 4.39 -13.94
N ALA A 118 -0.68 4.29 -15.22
CA ALA A 118 -1.62 4.23 -16.35
C ALA A 118 -2.53 2.99 -16.28
N LYS A 119 -1.98 1.80 -15.99
CA LYS A 119 -2.76 0.57 -15.80
C LYS A 119 -3.75 0.68 -14.63
N LEU A 120 -3.37 1.33 -13.53
CA LEU A 120 -4.29 1.59 -12.42
C LEU A 120 -5.44 2.51 -12.85
N ALA A 121 -5.17 3.51 -13.70
CA ALA A 121 -6.22 4.37 -14.25
C ALA A 121 -7.15 3.57 -15.20
N GLU A 122 -6.62 2.70 -16.04
CA GLU A 122 -7.41 1.78 -16.89
C GLU A 122 -8.29 0.84 -16.05
N CYS A 123 -7.81 0.41 -14.88
CA CYS A 123 -8.59 -0.38 -13.92
C CYS A 123 -9.64 0.43 -13.14
N GLY A 124 -9.77 1.74 -13.43
CA GLY A 124 -10.81 2.61 -12.90
C GLY A 124 -10.39 3.54 -11.76
N ALA A 125 -9.08 3.69 -11.50
CA ALA A 125 -8.60 4.74 -10.61
C ALA A 125 -8.79 6.12 -11.26
N SER A 126 -9.37 7.07 -10.52
CA SER A 126 -9.59 8.44 -10.97
C SER A 126 -8.56 9.38 -10.37
N ILE A 127 -7.62 9.85 -11.19
CA ILE A 127 -6.65 10.87 -10.78
C ILE A 127 -7.37 12.12 -10.27
N LYS A 128 -8.45 12.52 -10.95
CA LYS A 128 -9.24 13.69 -10.54
C LYS A 128 -9.80 13.52 -9.13
N GLU A 129 -10.45 12.39 -8.83
CA GLU A 129 -11.02 12.13 -7.50
C GLU A 129 -9.94 12.12 -6.42
N ILE A 130 -8.78 11.53 -6.71
CA ILE A 130 -7.63 11.52 -5.81
C ILE A 130 -7.20 12.96 -5.50
N TYR A 131 -7.04 13.80 -6.51
CA TYR A 131 -6.66 15.20 -6.32
C TYR A 131 -7.76 16.02 -5.65
N ASP A 132 -9.03 15.83 -5.97
CA ASP A 132 -10.15 16.51 -5.32
C ASP A 132 -10.19 16.22 -3.80
N VAL A 133 -9.84 14.98 -3.40
CA VAL A 133 -9.75 14.60 -1.98
C VAL A 133 -8.54 15.23 -1.28
N PHE A 134 -7.39 15.34 -1.97
CA PHE A 134 -6.13 15.79 -1.39
C PHE A 134 -5.88 17.29 -1.54
N VAL A 135 -6.22 17.86 -2.69
CA VAL A 135 -5.94 19.25 -3.03
C VAL A 135 -7.15 20.14 -2.80
N GLY A 136 -8.35 19.66 -3.08
CA GLY A 136 -9.59 20.44 -2.99
C GLY A 136 -9.97 20.88 -1.57
N LYS A 137 -9.31 20.40 -0.53
CA LYS A 137 -9.51 20.85 0.86
C LYS A 137 -8.44 21.81 1.36
N ASN A 138 -7.42 22.07 0.56
CA ASN A 138 -6.32 22.99 0.88
C ASN A 138 -6.19 24.13 -0.13
N THR A 139 -7.21 24.40 -0.91
CA THR A 139 -7.21 25.56 -1.79
C THR A 139 -7.75 26.76 -1.02
N ILE A 140 -6.80 27.57 -0.53
CA ILE A 140 -6.80 29.04 -0.32
C ILE A 140 -7.99 29.58 0.46
#